data_814810dcaee3eef4debc57e7dfc657c2
#
_entry.id   814810dcaee3eef4debc57e7dfc657c2
#
_cell.length_a   1.000
_cell.length_b   1.000
_cell.length_c   1.000
_cell.angle_alpha   90.00
_cell.angle_beta   90.00
_cell.angle_gamma   90.00
#
_symmetry.space_group_name_H-M   'P 1'
#
loop_
_entity.id
_entity.type
_entity.pdbx_description
1 polymer ?
#
loop_
_entity_poly.entity_id
_entity_poly.type
_entity_poly.pdbx_seq_one_letter_code
_entity_poly.pdbx_strand_id
1 'polypeptide(L)'
;MTNYHSWVGQITKRVILAAAVVVLGIVVFRALRSPFVKAYFRLERSWGDRPERQGAAQTLMQLEPALNRLGILGPARMRVDGVSFLLDPRDLVPLTILRTGEWQPEVWNSAAPVLSEGSVFFDVGAHIGYFSMKGAARVGKTGRVVAFEPNPETLRLLRDNVAANHFENVIVEPIACTDREQTLTLYAAPEVNTGASSLSQDNASVSSVEAARPFTVRGRPIDDVVQELGLTRVDAMKIDVEGAEVIVLRGAVKTLNRFHPKLVIEVVPRQLASFHTTVDDLTSLIRGAGYNLSKALTSEQTDWEWTAAEPQSTIRMADASSSIQLVRGFNALEQNTWRWTMGKFTVVLRAPVGADRSGASLMLNFVLPDGSLQKLKSVTVSAQVDGARIAPEIFSTPGPHVYRGEVPASAFKKNLVTVDFSLDKFLPASEGDHRELGLVVTSVGLQSK
;
A
#
# COMPACT_ATOMS: atom_id res chain seq x y z
N MET A 1 39.87 -66.49 -16.77
CA MET A 1 38.67 -65.75 -16.33
C MET A 1 38.79 -65.03 -15.01
N THR A 2 39.68 -65.39 -14.12
CA THR A 2 39.84 -64.78 -12.76
C THR A 2 40.38 -63.35 -12.73
N ASN A 3 41.17 -62.92 -13.70
CA ASN A 3 41.76 -61.55 -13.71
C ASN A 3 40.76 -60.47 -14.20
N TYR A 4 39.76 -60.80 -14.98
CA TYR A 4 38.80 -59.83 -15.49
C TYR A 4 37.83 -59.33 -14.40
N HIS A 5 37.35 -60.23 -13.52
CA HIS A 5 36.49 -59.83 -12.38
C HIS A 5 37.18 -58.98 -11.34
N SER A 6 38.48 -59.20 -11.11
CA SER A 6 39.31 -58.36 -10.19
C SER A 6 39.50 -56.96 -10.74
N TRP A 7 39.73 -56.81 -12.05
CA TRP A 7 39.96 -55.53 -12.70
C TRP A 7 38.66 -54.68 -12.79
N VAL A 8 37.52 -55.30 -13.16
CA VAL A 8 36.19 -54.63 -13.15
C VAL A 8 35.81 -54.15 -11.73
N GLY A 9 36.06 -54.99 -10.72
CA GLY A 9 35.82 -54.62 -9.31
C GLY A 9 36.64 -53.45 -8.84
N GLN A 10 37.89 -53.32 -9.30
CA GLN A 10 38.77 -52.20 -8.95
C GLN A 10 38.35 -50.88 -9.65
N ILE A 11 37.91 -50.94 -10.91
CA ILE A 11 37.39 -49.80 -11.65
C ILE A 11 36.08 -49.31 -10.98
N THR A 12 35.16 -50.19 -10.66
CA THR A 12 33.92 -49.88 -10.00
C THR A 12 34.17 -49.15 -8.66
N LYS A 13 35.11 -49.68 -7.84
CA LYS A 13 35.47 -49.03 -6.55
C LYS A 13 36.06 -47.64 -6.78
N ARG A 14 36.92 -47.43 -7.78
CA ARG A 14 37.52 -46.12 -8.11
C ARG A 14 36.47 -45.13 -8.59
N VAL A 15 35.50 -45.54 -9.39
CA VAL A 15 34.38 -44.74 -9.88
C VAL A 15 33.46 -44.33 -8.72
N ILE A 16 33.13 -45.29 -7.83
CA ILE A 16 32.35 -44.99 -6.63
C ILE A 16 33.08 -44.02 -5.71
N LEU A 17 34.37 -44.19 -5.49
CA LEU A 17 35.14 -43.30 -4.64
C LEU A 17 35.23 -41.88 -5.26
N ALA A 18 35.50 -41.79 -6.57
CA ALA A 18 35.49 -40.51 -7.28
C ALA A 18 34.14 -39.82 -7.20
N ALA A 19 33.01 -40.54 -7.40
CA ALA A 19 31.66 -40.01 -7.23
C ALA A 19 31.41 -39.55 -5.79
N ALA A 20 31.83 -40.29 -4.79
CA ALA A 20 31.72 -39.92 -3.38
C ALA A 20 32.53 -38.65 -3.05
N VAL A 21 33.72 -38.50 -3.56
CA VAL A 21 34.57 -37.29 -3.40
C VAL A 21 33.88 -36.07 -4.05
N VAL A 22 33.31 -36.24 -5.27
CA VAL A 22 32.58 -35.17 -5.95
C VAL A 22 31.33 -34.76 -5.15
N VAL A 23 30.56 -35.74 -4.68
CA VAL A 23 29.38 -35.47 -3.85
C VAL A 23 29.74 -34.77 -2.55
N LEU A 24 30.79 -35.25 -1.87
CA LEU A 24 31.31 -34.61 -0.65
C LEU A 24 31.80 -33.19 -0.94
N GLY A 25 32.50 -32.98 -2.05
CA GLY A 25 32.93 -31.66 -2.51
C GLY A 25 31.75 -30.71 -2.74
N ILE A 26 30.69 -31.19 -3.38
CA ILE A 26 29.45 -30.41 -3.59
C ILE A 26 28.74 -30.07 -2.25
N VAL A 27 28.67 -31.04 -1.33
CA VAL A 27 28.06 -30.83 -0.01
C VAL A 27 28.86 -29.82 0.80
N VAL A 28 30.19 -29.95 0.85
CA VAL A 28 31.07 -28.99 1.54
C VAL A 28 30.99 -27.63 0.89
N PHE A 29 31.02 -27.53 -0.43
CA PHE A 29 30.84 -26.27 -1.14
C PHE A 29 29.50 -25.59 -0.83
N ARG A 30 28.41 -26.36 -0.84
CA ARG A 30 27.06 -25.84 -0.48
C ARG A 30 27.00 -25.36 0.96
N ALA A 31 27.65 -26.07 1.90
CA ALA A 31 27.71 -25.70 3.32
C ALA A 31 28.52 -24.42 3.56
N LEU A 32 29.63 -24.26 2.83
CA LEU A 32 30.54 -23.11 2.98
C LEU A 32 30.15 -21.91 2.12
N ARG A 33 29.27 -22.08 1.10
CA ARG A 33 28.90 -21.01 0.18
C ARG A 33 28.25 -19.81 0.88
N SER A 34 27.28 -20.04 1.75
CA SER A 34 26.57 -18.95 2.43
C SER A 34 27.50 -18.16 3.38
N PRO A 35 28.34 -18.78 4.24
CA PRO A 35 29.38 -18.05 4.97
C PRO A 35 30.34 -17.27 4.08
N PHE A 36 30.78 -17.85 2.96
CA PHE A 36 31.69 -17.20 2.02
C PHE A 36 31.03 -15.95 1.40
N VAL A 37 29.81 -16.06 0.86
CA VAL A 37 29.07 -14.93 0.27
C VAL A 37 28.90 -13.81 1.29
N LYS A 38 28.54 -14.13 2.52
CA LYS A 38 28.43 -13.15 3.61
C LYS A 38 29.76 -12.47 3.91
N ALA A 39 30.86 -13.23 3.96
CA ALA A 39 32.19 -12.69 4.22
C ALA A 39 32.64 -11.78 3.07
N TYR A 40 32.38 -12.17 1.82
CA TYR A 40 32.68 -11.39 0.63
C TYR A 40 32.02 -10.01 0.66
N PHE A 41 30.70 -9.93 0.79
CA PHE A 41 29.96 -8.66 0.82
C PHE A 41 30.23 -7.84 2.09
N ARG A 42 30.49 -8.49 3.22
CA ARG A 42 30.94 -7.78 4.43
C ARG A 42 32.30 -7.10 4.21
N LEU A 43 33.22 -7.80 3.55
CA LEU A 43 34.54 -7.28 3.26
C LEU A 43 34.47 -6.12 2.25
N GLU A 44 33.70 -6.31 1.17
CA GLU A 44 33.44 -5.27 0.17
C GLU A 44 32.92 -3.98 0.82
N ARG A 45 31.89 -4.08 1.66
CA ARG A 45 31.34 -2.95 2.42
C ARG A 45 32.37 -2.31 3.34
N SER A 46 33.00 -3.11 4.20
CA SER A 46 34.00 -2.62 5.18
C SER A 46 35.19 -1.93 4.51
N TRP A 47 35.54 -2.31 3.30
CA TRP A 47 36.63 -1.69 2.53
C TRP A 47 36.13 -0.46 1.75
N GLY A 48 34.89 -0.47 1.26
CA GLY A 48 34.25 0.66 0.59
C GLY A 48 34.12 1.88 1.50
N ASP A 49 33.84 1.66 2.79
CA ASP A 49 33.73 2.70 3.81
C ASP A 49 35.08 3.35 4.21
N ARG A 50 36.22 2.78 3.75
CA ARG A 50 37.59 3.24 4.10
C ARG A 50 38.27 3.81 2.87
N PRO A 51 38.56 5.12 2.81
CA PRO A 51 39.22 5.73 1.65
C PRO A 51 40.49 5.01 1.17
N GLU A 52 41.31 4.54 2.11
CA GLU A 52 42.56 3.83 1.83
C GLU A 52 42.35 2.43 1.24
N ARG A 53 41.14 1.88 1.27
CA ARG A 53 40.82 0.52 0.79
C ARG A 53 39.81 0.51 -0.36
N GLN A 54 39.33 1.66 -0.81
CA GLN A 54 38.35 1.75 -1.90
C GLN A 54 38.78 1.05 -3.19
N GLY A 55 40.09 1.12 -3.55
CA GLY A 55 40.62 0.38 -4.70
C GLY A 55 40.51 -1.15 -4.57
N ALA A 56 40.67 -1.69 -3.36
CA ALA A 56 40.46 -3.11 -3.10
C ALA A 56 39.00 -3.51 -3.13
N ALA A 57 38.09 -2.66 -2.61
CA ALA A 57 36.66 -2.86 -2.73
C ALA A 57 36.21 -2.88 -4.20
N GLN A 58 36.67 -1.93 -5.02
CA GLN A 58 36.39 -1.90 -6.46
C GLN A 58 36.88 -3.18 -7.17
N THR A 59 38.06 -3.71 -6.78
CA THR A 59 38.56 -4.98 -7.33
C THR A 59 37.61 -6.15 -7.00
N LEU A 60 37.07 -6.22 -5.77
CA LEU A 60 36.07 -7.22 -5.41
C LEU A 60 34.81 -7.06 -6.30
N MET A 61 34.28 -5.84 -6.44
CA MET A 61 33.13 -5.58 -7.30
C MET A 61 33.37 -6.01 -8.76
N GLN A 62 34.58 -5.81 -9.30
CA GLN A 62 34.94 -6.25 -10.65
C GLN A 62 35.01 -7.77 -10.80
N LEU A 63 35.34 -8.50 -9.73
CA LEU A 63 35.40 -9.96 -9.73
C LEU A 63 34.02 -10.60 -9.61
N GLU A 64 33.04 -9.90 -9.09
CA GLU A 64 31.69 -10.43 -8.81
C GLU A 64 31.01 -11.10 -10.01
N PRO A 65 30.99 -10.52 -11.24
CA PRO A 65 30.35 -11.17 -12.37
C PRO A 65 30.98 -12.52 -12.74
N ALA A 66 32.29 -12.63 -12.58
CA ALA A 66 33.00 -13.88 -12.82
C ALA A 66 32.69 -14.92 -11.73
N LEU A 67 32.68 -14.51 -10.47
CA LEU A 67 32.34 -15.37 -9.34
C LEU A 67 30.87 -15.86 -9.40
N ASN A 68 29.95 -15.01 -9.86
CA ASN A 68 28.55 -15.35 -10.12
C ASN A 68 28.44 -16.41 -11.24
N ARG A 69 29.15 -16.21 -12.38
CA ARG A 69 29.15 -17.17 -13.50
C ARG A 69 29.72 -18.54 -13.09
N LEU A 70 30.71 -18.57 -12.23
CA LEU A 70 31.30 -19.78 -11.68
C LEU A 70 30.43 -20.44 -10.59
N GLY A 71 29.30 -19.81 -10.20
CA GLY A 71 28.43 -20.27 -9.12
C GLY A 71 29.05 -20.19 -7.72
N ILE A 72 30.17 -19.48 -7.58
CA ILE A 72 30.88 -19.28 -6.29
C ILE A 72 30.06 -18.33 -5.43
N LEU A 73 29.63 -17.19 -5.98
CA LEU A 73 28.56 -16.36 -5.38
C LEU A 73 27.21 -16.91 -5.81
N GLY A 74 26.24 -16.91 -4.91
CA GLY A 74 24.89 -17.39 -5.17
C GLY A 74 24.00 -17.20 -3.95
N PRO A 75 22.75 -17.69 -3.95
CA PRO A 75 21.80 -17.45 -2.89
C PRO A 75 22.39 -17.75 -1.50
N ALA A 76 22.31 -16.76 -0.61
CA ALA A 76 22.80 -16.86 0.75
C ALA A 76 21.74 -16.29 1.74
N ARG A 77 21.63 -16.93 2.93
CA ARG A 77 20.80 -16.38 4.00
C ARG A 77 21.58 -15.31 4.76
N MET A 78 20.99 -14.12 4.85
CA MET A 78 21.53 -12.99 5.61
C MET A 78 20.49 -12.49 6.62
N ARG A 79 20.93 -11.98 7.76
CA ARG A 79 20.10 -11.27 8.71
C ARG A 79 20.23 -9.76 8.53
N VAL A 80 19.09 -9.09 8.39
CA VAL A 80 18.95 -7.63 8.33
C VAL A 80 17.94 -7.24 9.41
N ASP A 81 18.29 -6.38 10.33
CA ASP A 81 17.45 -5.95 11.46
C ASP A 81 16.80 -7.12 12.22
N GLY A 82 17.55 -8.21 12.41
CA GLY A 82 17.03 -9.42 13.09
C GLY A 82 16.24 -10.38 12.20
N VAL A 83 15.85 -9.98 11.00
CA VAL A 83 15.07 -10.77 10.04
C VAL A 83 15.98 -11.52 9.06
N SER A 84 15.67 -12.77 8.77
CA SER A 84 16.45 -13.64 7.88
C SER A 84 15.90 -13.59 6.45
N PHE A 85 16.76 -13.29 5.49
CA PHE A 85 16.41 -13.27 4.05
C PHE A 85 17.28 -14.25 3.27
N LEU A 86 16.69 -14.94 2.32
CA LEU A 86 17.42 -15.63 1.25
C LEU A 86 17.65 -14.62 0.12
N LEU A 87 18.89 -14.26 -0.12
CA LEU A 87 19.31 -13.23 -1.07
C LEU A 87 20.15 -13.84 -2.18
N ASP A 88 19.80 -13.60 -3.43
CA ASP A 88 20.55 -14.00 -4.61
C ASP A 88 21.33 -12.80 -5.17
N PRO A 89 22.67 -12.80 -5.15
CA PRO A 89 23.47 -11.68 -5.64
C PRO A 89 23.37 -11.43 -7.14
N ARG A 90 22.67 -12.26 -7.88
CA ARG A 90 22.42 -12.05 -9.31
C ARG A 90 21.27 -11.05 -9.57
N ASP A 91 20.42 -10.82 -8.58
CA ASP A 91 19.28 -9.92 -8.66
C ASP A 91 19.59 -8.60 -7.93
N LEU A 92 19.17 -7.48 -8.52
CA LEU A 92 19.51 -6.12 -8.08
C LEU A 92 19.12 -5.84 -6.62
N VAL A 93 17.88 -6.17 -6.22
CA VAL A 93 17.39 -5.91 -4.86
C VAL A 93 18.15 -6.73 -3.82
N PRO A 94 18.25 -8.06 -3.94
CA PRO A 94 19.10 -8.87 -3.08
C PRO A 94 20.58 -8.44 -3.05
N LEU A 95 21.15 -8.11 -4.21
CA LEU A 95 22.54 -7.64 -4.30
C LEU A 95 22.74 -6.34 -3.52
N THR A 96 21.83 -5.39 -3.67
CA THR A 96 21.88 -4.13 -2.92
C THR A 96 21.83 -4.39 -1.42
N ILE A 97 20.92 -5.26 -0.95
CA ILE A 97 20.84 -5.64 0.47
C ILE A 97 22.13 -6.31 0.95
N LEU A 98 22.72 -7.18 0.14
CA LEU A 98 24.01 -7.81 0.48
C LEU A 98 25.13 -6.79 0.64
N ARG A 99 25.17 -5.77 -0.23
CA ARG A 99 26.19 -4.72 -0.24
C ARG A 99 25.99 -3.67 0.85
N THR A 100 24.78 -3.13 0.98
CA THR A 100 24.48 -2.00 1.87
C THR A 100 23.94 -2.42 3.23
N GLY A 101 23.27 -3.57 3.29
CA GLY A 101 22.54 -4.04 4.46
C GLY A 101 21.07 -3.68 4.44
N GLU A 102 20.61 -2.89 3.46
CA GLU A 102 19.23 -2.40 3.39
C GLU A 102 18.80 -2.15 1.94
N TRP A 103 17.49 -1.98 1.75
CA TRP A 103 16.85 -1.61 0.49
C TRP A 103 15.90 -0.46 0.75
N GLN A 104 16.03 0.64 -0.02
CA GLN A 104 15.17 1.83 0.07
C GLN A 104 14.83 2.21 1.54
N PRO A 105 15.82 2.58 2.36
CA PRO A 105 15.58 2.89 3.78
C PRO A 105 14.59 4.03 3.97
N GLU A 106 14.50 4.98 3.04
CA GLU A 106 13.58 6.10 3.07
C GLU A 106 12.12 5.63 3.03
N VAL A 107 11.82 4.63 2.18
CA VAL A 107 10.48 4.01 2.05
C VAL A 107 10.09 3.34 3.37
N TRP A 108 11.00 2.53 3.94
CA TRP A 108 10.75 1.90 5.24
C TRP A 108 10.59 2.91 6.37
N ASN A 109 11.47 3.92 6.45
CA ASN A 109 11.43 4.97 7.47
C ASN A 109 10.18 5.85 7.36
N SER A 110 9.55 5.91 6.20
CA SER A 110 8.24 6.53 6.03
C SER A 110 7.12 5.68 6.60
N ALA A 111 7.07 4.38 6.25
CA ALA A 111 5.98 3.49 6.66
C ALA A 111 6.05 3.08 8.16
N ALA A 112 7.26 2.78 8.66
CA ALA A 112 7.48 2.21 9.97
C ALA A 112 6.93 3.02 11.18
N PRO A 113 6.94 4.37 11.20
CA PRO A 113 6.47 5.15 12.35
C PRO A 113 4.99 4.96 12.70
N VAL A 114 4.14 4.63 11.74
CA VAL A 114 2.70 4.39 11.98
C VAL A 114 2.40 2.93 12.32
N LEU A 115 3.41 2.05 12.23
CA LEU A 115 3.29 0.63 12.55
C LEU A 115 3.72 0.37 13.99
N SER A 116 2.86 -0.30 14.74
CA SER A 116 3.08 -0.77 16.11
C SER A 116 2.48 -2.16 16.27
N GLU A 117 2.65 -2.78 17.42
CA GLU A 117 2.00 -4.06 17.70
C GLU A 117 0.49 -3.98 17.46
N GLY A 118 -0.06 -4.96 16.73
CA GLY A 118 -1.47 -5.01 16.35
C GLY A 118 -1.81 -4.22 15.07
N SER A 119 -0.87 -3.50 14.46
CA SER A 119 -1.09 -2.79 13.18
C SER A 119 -1.26 -3.76 12.01
N VAL A 120 -1.91 -3.28 10.94
CA VAL A 120 -2.06 -3.98 9.67
C VAL A 120 -1.28 -3.22 8.59
N PHE A 121 -0.34 -3.92 7.94
CA PHE A 121 0.50 -3.39 6.86
C PHE A 121 0.23 -4.12 5.56
N PHE A 122 0.03 -3.37 4.47
CA PHE A 122 -0.09 -3.89 3.12
C PHE A 122 1.17 -3.61 2.32
N ASP A 123 1.77 -4.67 1.77
CA ASP A 123 2.94 -4.61 0.90
C ASP A 123 2.52 -5.06 -0.49
N VAL A 124 2.18 -4.09 -1.35
CA VAL A 124 1.69 -4.33 -2.72
C VAL A 124 2.85 -4.25 -3.68
N GLY A 125 3.15 -5.37 -4.35
CA GLY A 125 4.41 -5.60 -5.03
C GLY A 125 5.49 -6.04 -4.03
N ALA A 126 5.22 -7.12 -3.29
CA ALA A 126 6.07 -7.53 -2.17
C ALA A 126 7.42 -8.11 -2.60
N HIS A 127 7.57 -8.55 -3.85
CA HIS A 127 8.79 -9.14 -4.39
C HIS A 127 9.29 -10.30 -3.51
N ILE A 128 10.54 -10.30 -3.05
CA ILE A 128 11.10 -11.30 -2.10
C ILE A 128 10.64 -11.09 -0.65
N GLY A 129 9.81 -10.08 -0.37
CA GLY A 129 9.24 -9.80 0.95
C GLY A 129 10.11 -8.94 1.86
N TYR A 130 10.98 -8.08 1.34
CA TYR A 130 11.84 -7.24 2.18
C TYR A 130 11.02 -6.38 3.15
N PHE A 131 10.07 -5.61 2.65
CA PHE A 131 9.21 -4.78 3.48
C PHE A 131 8.19 -5.62 4.28
N SER A 132 7.67 -6.70 3.68
CA SER A 132 6.76 -7.62 4.36
C SER A 132 7.38 -8.20 5.64
N MET A 133 8.62 -8.67 5.59
CA MET A 133 9.30 -9.25 6.74
C MET A 133 9.62 -8.21 7.82
N LYS A 134 10.07 -7.02 7.43
CA LYS A 134 10.30 -5.90 8.37
C LYS A 134 8.97 -5.48 9.01
N GLY A 135 7.91 -5.41 8.21
CA GLY A 135 6.54 -5.16 8.68
C GLY A 135 6.09 -6.19 9.70
N ALA A 136 6.24 -7.49 9.40
CA ALA A 136 5.83 -8.58 10.27
C ALA A 136 6.53 -8.55 11.65
N ALA A 137 7.83 -8.26 11.66
CA ALA A 137 8.58 -8.08 12.90
C ALA A 137 8.08 -6.86 13.69
N ARG A 138 7.68 -5.78 13.02
CA ARG A 138 7.24 -4.51 13.62
C ARG A 138 5.84 -4.59 14.20
N VAL A 139 4.89 -5.22 13.48
CA VAL A 139 3.49 -5.29 13.91
C VAL A 139 3.23 -6.39 14.93
N GLY A 140 4.21 -7.26 15.19
CA GLY A 140 4.11 -8.30 16.22
C GLY A 140 3.06 -9.37 15.91
N LYS A 141 2.86 -10.28 16.89
CA LYS A 141 1.97 -11.45 16.70
C LYS A 141 0.49 -11.09 16.57
N THR A 142 0.06 -9.97 17.11
CA THR A 142 -1.33 -9.49 17.08
C THR A 142 -1.64 -8.67 15.85
N GLY A 143 -0.61 -8.15 15.17
CA GLY A 143 -0.73 -7.44 13.89
C GLY A 143 -0.76 -8.39 12.70
N ARG A 144 -0.88 -7.82 11.50
CA ARG A 144 -0.90 -8.57 10.24
C ARG A 144 -0.14 -7.83 9.15
N VAL A 145 0.52 -8.60 8.27
CA VAL A 145 1.03 -8.12 6.99
C VAL A 145 0.30 -8.88 5.90
N VAL A 146 -0.20 -8.16 4.90
CA VAL A 146 -0.73 -8.76 3.67
C VAL A 146 0.23 -8.41 2.55
N ALA A 147 0.92 -9.41 2.04
CA ALA A 147 1.94 -9.30 1.00
C ALA A 147 1.36 -9.77 -0.34
N PHE A 148 1.27 -8.87 -1.31
CA PHE A 148 0.73 -9.16 -2.64
C PHE A 148 1.88 -9.31 -3.63
N GLU A 149 2.03 -10.50 -4.19
CA GLU A 149 3.09 -10.81 -5.16
C GLU A 149 2.56 -11.77 -6.24
N PRO A 150 2.34 -11.30 -7.47
CA PRO A 150 1.80 -12.12 -8.55
C PRO A 150 2.85 -12.98 -9.25
N ASN A 151 4.15 -12.59 -9.26
CA ASN A 151 5.18 -13.32 -9.98
C ASN A 151 5.49 -14.66 -9.29
N PRO A 152 5.26 -15.83 -9.92
CA PRO A 152 5.42 -17.13 -9.29
C PRO A 152 6.87 -17.43 -8.83
N GLU A 153 7.86 -16.79 -9.41
CA GLU A 153 9.28 -17.00 -9.06
C GLU A 153 9.66 -16.25 -7.79
N THR A 154 9.33 -14.96 -7.72
CA THR A 154 9.55 -14.14 -6.52
C THR A 154 8.61 -14.55 -5.38
N LEU A 155 7.37 -14.94 -5.69
CA LEU A 155 6.42 -15.50 -4.74
C LEU A 155 6.99 -16.70 -3.97
N ARG A 156 7.72 -17.58 -4.66
CA ARG A 156 8.40 -18.71 -4.00
C ARG A 156 9.44 -18.21 -2.99
N LEU A 157 10.26 -17.23 -3.36
CA LEU A 157 11.27 -16.64 -2.48
C LEU A 157 10.62 -15.91 -1.29
N LEU A 158 9.54 -15.18 -1.53
CA LEU A 158 8.74 -14.55 -0.47
C LEU A 158 8.26 -15.57 0.56
N ARG A 159 7.65 -16.69 0.11
CA ARG A 159 7.18 -17.76 0.99
C ARG A 159 8.33 -18.43 1.76
N ASP A 160 9.47 -18.66 1.11
CA ASP A 160 10.67 -19.21 1.75
C ASP A 160 11.21 -18.27 2.83
N ASN A 161 11.12 -16.95 2.62
CA ASN A 161 11.53 -15.93 3.59
C ASN A 161 10.55 -15.85 4.77
N VAL A 162 9.24 -15.91 4.52
CA VAL A 162 8.20 -16.00 5.57
C VAL A 162 8.45 -17.21 6.46
N ALA A 163 8.58 -18.40 5.85
CA ALA A 163 8.79 -19.65 6.57
C ALA A 163 10.08 -19.65 7.40
N ALA A 164 11.16 -19.09 6.85
CA ALA A 164 12.47 -19.03 7.52
C ALA A 164 12.48 -18.13 8.77
N ASN A 165 11.55 -17.21 8.88
CA ASN A 165 11.37 -16.32 10.03
C ASN A 165 10.26 -16.78 10.97
N HIS A 166 9.55 -17.85 10.63
CA HIS A 166 8.40 -18.37 11.40
C HIS A 166 7.32 -17.29 11.63
N PHE A 167 7.10 -16.41 10.63
CA PHE A 167 6.08 -15.38 10.70
C PHE A 167 4.70 -15.94 10.37
N GLU A 168 3.87 -16.15 11.39
CA GLU A 168 2.48 -16.59 11.25
C GLU A 168 1.52 -15.42 10.98
N ASN A 169 2.00 -14.19 11.12
CA ASN A 169 1.27 -12.94 10.93
C ASN A 169 1.39 -12.36 9.51
N VAL A 170 2.00 -13.09 8.57
CA VAL A 170 2.10 -12.72 7.16
C VAL A 170 1.15 -13.55 6.32
N ILE A 171 0.22 -12.88 5.64
CA ILE A 171 -0.67 -13.46 4.63
C ILE A 171 -0.06 -13.15 3.27
N VAL A 172 0.19 -14.19 2.48
CA VAL A 172 0.77 -14.06 1.14
C VAL A 172 -0.32 -14.27 0.10
N GLU A 173 -0.68 -13.20 -0.62
CA GLU A 173 -1.68 -13.19 -1.68
C GLU A 173 -0.99 -13.29 -3.04
N PRO A 174 -1.17 -14.41 -3.77
CA PRO A 174 -0.52 -14.66 -5.07
C PRO A 174 -1.30 -13.99 -6.21
N ILE A 175 -1.58 -12.69 -6.09
CA ILE A 175 -2.41 -11.92 -7.02
C ILE A 175 -1.75 -10.60 -7.43
N ALA A 176 -2.10 -10.11 -8.61
CA ALA A 176 -1.92 -8.72 -8.98
C ALA A 176 -3.09 -7.90 -8.39
N CYS A 177 -2.80 -6.80 -7.70
CA CYS A 177 -3.85 -5.89 -7.26
C CYS A 177 -4.38 -5.09 -8.44
N THR A 178 -5.70 -5.09 -8.64
CA THR A 178 -6.38 -4.49 -9.80
C THR A 178 -7.71 -3.83 -9.41
N ASP A 179 -8.36 -3.15 -10.35
CA ASP A 179 -9.65 -2.49 -10.14
C ASP A 179 -10.87 -3.45 -10.16
N ARG A 180 -10.69 -4.67 -10.68
CA ARG A 180 -11.72 -5.73 -10.77
C ARG A 180 -11.08 -7.11 -10.81
N GLU A 181 -11.87 -8.13 -10.53
CA GLU A 181 -11.43 -9.51 -10.70
C GLU A 181 -11.27 -9.85 -12.18
N GLN A 182 -10.09 -10.37 -12.55
CA GLN A 182 -9.75 -10.71 -13.92
C GLN A 182 -8.52 -11.62 -14.00
N THR A 183 -8.32 -12.24 -15.17
CA THR A 183 -7.08 -12.94 -15.50
C THR A 183 -6.21 -12.03 -16.36
N LEU A 184 -4.92 -11.94 -16.06
CA LEU A 184 -3.97 -11.02 -16.68
C LEU A 184 -2.70 -11.75 -17.09
N THR A 185 -1.95 -11.15 -17.99
CA THR A 185 -0.55 -11.52 -18.26
C THR A 185 0.37 -10.63 -17.45
N LEU A 186 1.19 -11.24 -16.59
CA LEU A 186 2.33 -10.62 -15.95
C LEU A 186 3.58 -10.92 -16.78
N TYR A 187 4.39 -9.93 -17.00
CA TYR A 187 5.70 -10.07 -17.63
C TYR A 187 6.77 -10.05 -16.54
N ALA A 188 7.33 -11.22 -16.23
CA ALA A 188 8.41 -11.34 -15.27
C ALA A 188 9.70 -10.80 -15.89
N ALA A 189 10.29 -9.82 -15.21
CA ALA A 189 11.56 -9.25 -15.60
C ALA A 189 12.70 -10.28 -15.47
N PRO A 190 13.81 -10.11 -16.22
CA PRO A 190 14.97 -11.00 -16.17
C PRO A 190 15.59 -11.10 -14.77
N GLU A 191 16.34 -12.19 -14.52
CA GLU A 191 16.97 -12.50 -13.22
C GLU A 191 17.84 -11.38 -12.64
N VAL A 192 18.33 -10.48 -13.49
CA VAL A 192 19.18 -9.35 -13.06
C VAL A 192 18.41 -8.25 -12.32
N ASN A 193 17.07 -8.19 -12.51
CA ASN A 193 16.19 -7.24 -11.81
C ASN A 193 14.75 -7.77 -11.77
N THR A 194 14.52 -8.81 -11.00
CA THR A 194 13.18 -9.45 -10.90
C THR A 194 12.13 -8.52 -10.29
N GLY A 195 12.57 -7.46 -9.58
CA GLY A 195 11.71 -6.42 -9.02
C GLY A 195 10.94 -5.63 -10.08
N ALA A 196 11.50 -5.45 -11.27
CA ALA A 196 10.85 -4.74 -12.38
C ALA A 196 9.76 -5.55 -13.12
N SER A 197 9.25 -6.65 -12.54
CA SER A 197 8.15 -7.43 -13.11
C SER A 197 6.86 -6.62 -13.14
N SER A 198 6.21 -6.52 -14.31
CA SER A 198 5.07 -5.63 -14.53
C SER A 198 3.95 -6.29 -15.34
N LEU A 199 2.74 -5.75 -15.26
CA LEU A 199 1.65 -6.07 -16.18
C LEU A 199 1.87 -5.44 -17.57
N SER A 200 2.88 -4.58 -17.73
CA SER A 200 3.35 -4.03 -19.02
C SER A 200 4.64 -4.71 -19.45
N GLN A 201 4.66 -5.24 -20.67
CA GLN A 201 5.87 -5.82 -21.24
C GLN A 201 7.00 -4.80 -21.40
N ASP A 202 6.65 -3.56 -21.75
CA ASP A 202 7.61 -2.47 -21.93
C ASP A 202 8.31 -2.12 -20.62
N ASN A 203 7.56 -2.05 -19.51
CA ASN A 203 8.13 -1.79 -18.19
C ASN A 203 9.03 -2.94 -17.72
N ALA A 204 8.59 -4.18 -17.86
CA ALA A 204 9.36 -5.36 -17.48
C ALA A 204 10.65 -5.57 -18.28
N SER A 205 10.74 -5.02 -19.48
CA SER A 205 11.89 -5.20 -20.40
C SER A 205 12.96 -4.11 -20.31
N VAL A 206 12.74 -3.07 -19.50
CA VAL A 206 13.63 -1.88 -19.44
C VAL A 206 15.03 -2.19 -18.94
N SER A 207 15.15 -3.13 -18.04
CA SER A 207 16.40 -3.38 -17.31
C SER A 207 17.35 -4.39 -17.97
N SER A 208 16.97 -5.00 -19.10
CA SER A 208 17.76 -6.09 -19.70
C SER A 208 17.57 -6.23 -21.21
N VAL A 209 18.60 -6.76 -21.89
CA VAL A 209 18.51 -7.22 -23.29
C VAL A 209 17.67 -8.51 -23.41
N GLU A 210 17.50 -9.25 -22.31
CA GLU A 210 16.66 -10.44 -22.27
C GLU A 210 15.19 -10.07 -22.22
N ALA A 211 14.36 -10.79 -22.98
CA ALA A 211 12.93 -10.56 -23.00
C ALA A 211 12.26 -10.99 -21.70
N ALA A 212 11.33 -10.18 -21.21
CA ALA A 212 10.49 -10.54 -20.08
C ALA A 212 9.62 -11.77 -20.38
N ARG A 213 9.44 -12.65 -19.38
CA ARG A 213 8.70 -13.92 -19.52
C ARG A 213 7.24 -13.74 -19.11
N PRO A 214 6.26 -14.11 -19.97
CA PRO A 214 4.85 -13.98 -19.63
C PRO A 214 4.37 -15.09 -18.69
N PHE A 215 3.58 -14.72 -17.68
CA PHE A 215 2.85 -15.63 -16.80
C PHE A 215 1.38 -15.21 -16.72
N THR A 216 0.49 -16.19 -16.66
CA THR A 216 -0.92 -15.94 -16.38
C THR A 216 -1.12 -15.79 -14.88
N VAL A 217 -1.68 -14.66 -14.44
CA VAL A 217 -1.91 -14.34 -13.04
C VAL A 217 -3.35 -13.89 -12.82
N ARG A 218 -3.83 -14.05 -11.58
CA ARG A 218 -5.14 -13.55 -11.16
C ARG A 218 -5.00 -12.09 -10.68
N GLY A 219 -5.88 -11.21 -11.17
CA GLY A 219 -6.04 -9.84 -10.68
C GLY A 219 -7.25 -9.75 -9.77
N ARG A 220 -7.15 -9.01 -8.64
CA ARG A 220 -8.25 -8.76 -7.70
C ARG A 220 -8.14 -7.37 -7.05
N PRO A 221 -9.28 -6.73 -6.73
CA PRO A 221 -9.31 -5.52 -5.91
C PRO A 221 -8.81 -5.76 -4.48
N ILE A 222 -8.08 -4.80 -3.95
CA ILE A 222 -7.69 -4.77 -2.52
C ILE A 222 -8.93 -4.74 -1.63
N ASP A 223 -9.98 -4.03 -2.04
CA ASP A 223 -11.24 -3.93 -1.28
C ASP A 223 -11.89 -5.30 -1.04
N ASP A 224 -11.79 -6.22 -2.01
CA ASP A 224 -12.33 -7.58 -1.89
C ASP A 224 -11.49 -8.42 -0.91
N VAL A 225 -10.17 -8.30 -0.96
CA VAL A 225 -9.25 -8.97 -0.02
C VAL A 225 -9.48 -8.48 1.42
N VAL A 226 -9.65 -7.18 1.61
CA VAL A 226 -9.97 -6.57 2.91
C VAL A 226 -11.27 -7.12 3.47
N GLN A 227 -12.29 -7.27 2.62
CA GLN A 227 -13.57 -7.83 3.01
C GLN A 227 -13.46 -9.33 3.35
N GLU A 228 -12.77 -10.11 2.54
CA GLU A 228 -12.58 -11.56 2.73
C GLU A 228 -11.81 -11.86 4.03
N LEU A 229 -10.76 -11.09 4.31
CA LEU A 229 -9.95 -11.24 5.54
C LEU A 229 -10.62 -10.63 6.77
N GLY A 230 -11.78 -9.98 6.62
CA GLY A 230 -12.51 -9.34 7.73
C GLY A 230 -11.71 -8.26 8.44
N LEU A 231 -10.85 -7.52 7.72
CA LEU A 231 -9.99 -6.53 8.34
C LEU A 231 -10.79 -5.31 8.80
N THR A 232 -10.48 -4.86 10.01
CA THR A 232 -11.12 -3.70 10.66
C THR A 232 -10.22 -2.47 10.68
N ARG A 233 -8.96 -2.60 10.22
CA ARG A 233 -7.97 -1.52 10.08
C ARG A 233 -6.98 -1.86 8.98
N VAL A 234 -6.39 -0.85 8.37
CA VAL A 234 -5.16 -0.86 7.58
C VAL A 234 -4.41 0.41 7.96
N ASP A 235 -3.18 0.30 8.46
CA ASP A 235 -2.43 1.42 9.03
C ASP A 235 -1.45 2.04 8.05
N ALA A 236 -0.83 1.20 7.22
CA ALA A 236 0.05 1.63 6.15
C ALA A 236 -0.07 0.72 4.94
N MET A 237 0.19 1.28 3.76
CA MET A 237 0.20 0.58 2.49
C MET A 237 1.38 1.09 1.65
N LYS A 238 2.29 0.18 1.28
CA LYS A 238 3.29 0.42 0.24
C LYS A 238 2.73 -0.09 -1.08
N ILE A 239 2.84 0.71 -2.15
CA ILE A 239 2.42 0.33 -3.51
C ILE A 239 3.59 0.60 -4.45
N ASP A 240 4.06 -0.45 -5.08
CA ASP A 240 5.16 -0.43 -6.03
C ASP A 240 4.93 -1.64 -6.96
N VAL A 241 4.27 -1.36 -8.07
CA VAL A 241 3.76 -2.36 -9.01
C VAL A 241 4.12 -2.04 -10.46
N GLU A 242 5.20 -1.26 -10.60
CA GLU A 242 5.85 -1.00 -11.89
C GLU A 242 4.89 -0.44 -12.95
N GLY A 243 4.11 0.61 -12.53
CA GLY A 243 3.25 1.41 -13.39
C GLY A 243 1.74 1.16 -13.25
N ALA A 244 1.31 0.11 -12.55
CA ALA A 244 -0.12 -0.20 -12.37
C ALA A 244 -0.75 0.49 -11.13
N GLU A 245 -0.10 1.47 -10.51
CA GLU A 245 -0.49 2.10 -9.23
C GLU A 245 -1.91 2.69 -9.28
N VAL A 246 -2.27 3.35 -10.39
CA VAL A 246 -3.63 3.93 -10.57
C VAL A 246 -4.70 2.81 -10.59
N ILE A 247 -4.39 1.68 -11.22
CA ILE A 247 -5.29 0.52 -11.28
C ILE A 247 -5.47 -0.08 -9.88
N VAL A 248 -4.37 -0.23 -9.12
CA VAL A 248 -4.40 -0.68 -7.72
C VAL A 248 -5.26 0.23 -6.86
N LEU A 249 -5.03 1.54 -6.94
CA LEU A 249 -5.76 2.54 -6.16
C LEU A 249 -7.27 2.55 -6.46
N ARG A 250 -7.67 2.33 -7.73
CA ARG A 250 -9.09 2.16 -8.10
C ARG A 250 -9.72 0.94 -7.43
N GLY A 251 -8.96 -0.13 -7.24
CA GLY A 251 -9.39 -1.33 -6.52
C GLY A 251 -9.32 -1.23 -4.99
N ALA A 252 -8.84 -0.10 -4.45
CA ALA A 252 -8.66 0.13 -3.03
C ALA A 252 -9.52 1.28 -2.47
N VAL A 253 -10.43 1.86 -3.27
CA VAL A 253 -11.16 3.09 -2.93
C VAL A 253 -11.92 2.98 -1.60
N LYS A 254 -12.58 1.85 -1.33
CA LYS A 254 -13.31 1.64 -0.06
C LYS A 254 -12.34 1.53 1.12
N THR A 255 -11.23 0.85 0.93
CA THR A 255 -10.16 0.69 1.92
C THR A 255 -9.54 2.04 2.27
N LEU A 256 -9.20 2.86 1.27
CA LEU A 256 -8.66 4.20 1.45
C LEU A 256 -9.62 5.11 2.21
N ASN A 257 -10.88 5.16 1.80
CA ASN A 257 -11.91 6.00 2.42
C ASN A 257 -12.31 5.53 3.82
N ARG A 258 -12.15 4.24 4.15
CA ARG A 258 -12.54 3.69 5.44
C ARG A 258 -11.45 3.78 6.48
N PHE A 259 -10.21 3.49 6.12
CA PHE A 259 -9.12 3.30 7.08
C PHE A 259 -8.06 4.39 7.01
N HIS A 260 -7.97 5.12 5.92
CA HIS A 260 -7.01 6.19 5.67
C HIS A 260 -5.56 5.76 6.00
N PRO A 261 -5.10 4.59 5.48
CA PRO A 261 -3.74 4.15 5.73
C PRO A 261 -2.72 5.18 5.28
N LYS A 262 -1.58 5.27 5.94
CA LYS A 262 -0.44 5.99 5.37
C LYS A 262 0.00 5.30 4.09
N LEU A 263 0.16 6.06 2.99
CA LEU A 263 0.56 5.51 1.70
C LEU A 263 2.01 5.87 1.39
N VAL A 264 2.74 4.89 0.89
CA VAL A 264 4.04 5.07 0.22
C VAL A 264 3.89 4.45 -1.16
N ILE A 265 4.00 5.26 -2.21
CA ILE A 265 3.68 4.86 -3.58
C ILE A 265 4.86 5.21 -4.48
N GLU A 266 5.31 4.24 -5.29
CA GLU A 266 6.21 4.52 -6.38
C GLU A 266 5.49 5.30 -7.49
N VAL A 267 6.11 6.36 -8.02
CA VAL A 267 5.52 7.22 -9.04
C VAL A 267 6.55 7.48 -10.14
N VAL A 268 6.53 6.63 -11.15
CA VAL A 268 7.40 6.75 -12.32
C VAL A 268 6.55 7.12 -13.54
N PRO A 269 6.61 8.38 -14.03
CA PRO A 269 5.70 8.86 -15.09
C PRO A 269 5.71 8.00 -16.35
N ARG A 270 6.89 7.48 -16.74
CA ARG A 270 7.03 6.63 -17.92
C ARG A 270 6.32 5.28 -17.73
N GLN A 271 6.41 4.70 -16.53
CA GLN A 271 5.76 3.41 -16.23
C GLN A 271 4.23 3.58 -16.20
N LEU A 272 3.71 4.65 -15.59
CA LEU A 272 2.28 5.00 -15.61
C LEU A 272 1.75 5.15 -17.03
N ALA A 273 2.52 5.79 -17.94
CA ALA A 273 2.13 6.00 -19.31
C ALA A 273 1.89 4.68 -20.08
N SER A 274 2.59 3.60 -19.73
CA SER A 274 2.39 2.26 -20.32
C SER A 274 1.00 1.68 -20.00
N PHE A 275 0.31 2.21 -18.99
CA PHE A 275 -1.06 1.86 -18.61
C PHE A 275 -2.07 2.93 -19.01
N HIS A 276 -1.70 3.87 -19.90
CA HIS A 276 -2.52 5.01 -20.30
C HIS A 276 -3.01 5.84 -19.10
N THR A 277 -2.19 5.93 -18.06
CA THR A 277 -2.42 6.74 -16.87
C THR A 277 -1.31 7.76 -16.67
N THR A 278 -1.60 8.80 -15.91
CA THR A 278 -0.70 9.92 -15.68
C THR A 278 -0.48 10.15 -14.17
N VAL A 279 0.51 10.96 -13.83
CA VAL A 279 0.71 11.45 -12.46
C VAL A 279 -0.51 12.24 -11.98
N ASP A 280 -1.19 12.97 -12.87
CA ASP A 280 -2.40 13.72 -12.53
C ASP A 280 -3.58 12.78 -12.21
N ASP A 281 -3.72 11.65 -12.92
CA ASP A 281 -4.73 10.64 -12.60
C ASP A 281 -4.49 10.04 -11.21
N LEU A 282 -3.24 9.68 -10.90
CA LEU A 282 -2.84 9.15 -9.61
C LEU A 282 -3.10 10.16 -8.49
N THR A 283 -2.60 11.39 -8.63
CA THR A 283 -2.74 12.44 -7.61
C THR A 283 -4.18 12.86 -7.39
N SER A 284 -4.99 12.93 -8.47
CA SER A 284 -6.41 13.26 -8.39
C SER A 284 -7.19 12.20 -7.62
N LEU A 285 -6.91 10.91 -7.86
CA LEU A 285 -7.54 9.80 -7.16
C LEU A 285 -7.22 9.82 -5.67
N ILE A 286 -5.93 9.96 -5.31
CA ILE A 286 -5.47 9.97 -3.92
C ILE A 286 -6.00 11.20 -3.18
N ARG A 287 -5.97 12.39 -3.80
CA ARG A 287 -6.56 13.61 -3.23
C ARG A 287 -8.07 13.47 -3.07
N GLY A 288 -8.74 12.85 -4.05
CA GLY A 288 -10.18 12.55 -3.97
C GLY A 288 -10.55 11.65 -2.79
N ALA A 289 -9.63 10.81 -2.33
CA ALA A 289 -9.75 10.02 -1.10
C ALA A 289 -9.31 10.79 0.17
N GLY A 290 -9.01 12.09 0.07
CA GLY A 290 -8.71 12.94 1.22
C GLY A 290 -7.27 12.94 1.69
N TYR A 291 -6.32 12.66 0.80
CA TYR A 291 -4.90 12.67 1.14
C TYR A 291 -4.19 13.92 0.66
N ASN A 292 -3.13 14.28 1.38
CA ASN A 292 -2.15 15.27 0.99
C ASN A 292 -0.79 14.60 0.74
N LEU A 293 -0.08 15.06 -0.28
CA LEU A 293 1.31 14.69 -0.50
C LEU A 293 2.16 15.28 0.64
N SER A 294 2.85 14.42 1.39
CA SER A 294 3.72 14.83 2.48
C SER A 294 5.12 15.16 1.98
N LYS A 295 5.72 14.25 1.21
CA LYS A 295 7.03 14.47 0.59
C LYS A 295 7.35 13.40 -0.47
N ALA A 296 8.32 13.70 -1.35
CA ALA A 296 9.06 12.71 -2.11
C ALA A 296 10.19 12.14 -1.24
N LEU A 297 10.38 10.83 -1.26
CA LEU A 297 11.24 10.12 -0.31
C LEU A 297 12.63 9.85 -0.84
N THR A 298 12.74 9.40 -2.10
CA THR A 298 14.01 9.00 -2.72
C THR A 298 14.70 10.19 -3.39
N SER A 299 16.00 10.08 -3.64
CA SER A 299 16.78 11.09 -4.36
C SER A 299 16.28 11.32 -5.78
N GLU A 300 15.71 10.30 -6.41
CA GLU A 300 15.09 10.36 -7.73
C GLU A 300 13.64 10.84 -7.68
N GLN A 301 13.09 11.07 -6.47
CA GLN A 301 11.72 11.51 -6.22
C GLN A 301 10.66 10.56 -6.79
N THR A 302 10.98 9.28 -6.90
CA THR A 302 10.07 8.25 -7.42
C THR A 302 9.14 7.68 -6.37
N ASP A 303 9.51 7.72 -5.08
CA ASP A 303 8.66 7.24 -3.98
C ASP A 303 8.03 8.42 -3.26
N TRP A 304 6.71 8.43 -3.17
CA TRP A 304 5.93 9.52 -2.60
C TRP A 304 5.17 9.08 -1.36
N GLU A 305 5.32 9.86 -0.29
CA GLU A 305 4.58 9.69 0.97
C GLU A 305 3.29 10.52 0.94
N TRP A 306 2.16 9.86 1.23
CA TRP A 306 0.86 10.49 1.35
C TRP A 306 0.25 10.22 2.71
N THR A 307 -0.28 11.25 3.33
CA THR A 307 -0.98 11.16 4.61
C THR A 307 -2.40 11.68 4.47
N ALA A 308 -3.33 11.08 5.23
CA ALA A 308 -4.69 11.59 5.29
C ALA A 308 -4.69 13.06 5.74
N ALA A 309 -5.53 13.87 5.13
CA ALA A 309 -5.71 15.25 5.51
C ALA A 309 -6.21 15.32 6.96
N GLU A 310 -5.75 16.32 7.71
CA GLU A 310 -6.23 16.52 9.06
C GLU A 310 -7.71 16.95 9.07
N PRO A 311 -8.55 16.31 9.90
CA PRO A 311 -9.94 16.74 10.04
C PRO A 311 -10.04 18.22 10.43
N GLN A 312 -10.99 18.92 9.80
CA GLN A 312 -11.27 20.32 9.99
C GLN A 312 -12.55 20.53 10.80
N SER A 313 -12.69 21.66 11.46
CA SER A 313 -13.95 22.06 12.12
C SER A 313 -15.01 22.51 11.12
N THR A 314 -14.61 22.89 9.91
CA THR A 314 -15.51 23.25 8.80
C THR A 314 -15.00 22.60 7.52
N ILE A 315 -15.87 21.92 6.81
CA ILE A 315 -15.59 21.25 5.53
C ILE A 315 -16.44 21.87 4.41
N ARG A 316 -15.83 22.02 3.24
CA ARG A 316 -16.51 22.38 2.00
C ARG A 316 -16.59 21.16 1.10
N MET A 317 -17.72 20.93 0.45
CA MET A 317 -17.90 19.75 -0.42
C MET A 317 -16.96 19.79 -1.63
N ALA A 318 -16.54 20.97 -2.06
CA ALA A 318 -15.56 21.17 -3.14
C ALA A 318 -14.12 20.72 -2.77
N ASP A 319 -13.80 20.69 -1.48
CA ASP A 319 -12.44 20.36 -1.03
C ASP A 319 -12.25 18.84 -1.04
N ALA A 320 -11.30 18.34 -1.80
CA ALA A 320 -11.00 16.90 -1.87
C ALA A 320 -10.70 16.31 -0.49
N SER A 321 -9.98 17.05 0.37
CA SER A 321 -9.65 16.65 1.74
C SER A 321 -10.87 16.46 2.65
N SER A 322 -12.04 17.02 2.30
CA SER A 322 -13.26 16.85 3.09
C SER A 322 -13.81 15.41 3.03
N SER A 323 -13.43 14.62 2.03
CA SER A 323 -13.92 13.24 1.85
C SER A 323 -13.64 12.35 3.05
N ILE A 324 -12.54 12.55 3.80
CA ILE A 324 -12.22 11.80 5.02
C ILE A 324 -13.22 12.06 6.16
N GLN A 325 -13.98 13.14 6.10
CA GLN A 325 -14.93 13.57 7.12
C GLN A 325 -16.38 13.25 6.75
N LEU A 326 -16.64 12.80 5.50
CA LEU A 326 -17.93 12.38 5.02
C LEU A 326 -18.14 10.89 5.32
N VAL A 327 -18.84 10.56 6.42
CA VAL A 327 -18.93 9.17 6.90
C VAL A 327 -19.96 8.35 6.11
N ARG A 328 -21.16 8.95 5.84
CA ARG A 328 -22.24 8.27 5.09
C ARG A 328 -23.29 9.27 4.59
N GLY A 329 -24.06 8.83 3.62
CA GLY A 329 -25.25 9.57 3.16
C GLY A 329 -24.94 10.72 2.22
N PHE A 330 -23.81 10.70 1.53
CA PHE A 330 -23.44 11.66 0.48
C PHE A 330 -23.30 10.96 -0.87
N ASN A 331 -23.85 11.54 -1.90
CA ASN A 331 -23.62 11.16 -3.27
C ASN A 331 -22.29 11.73 -3.80
N ALA A 332 -21.94 11.40 -5.03
CA ALA A 332 -20.72 11.89 -5.68
C ALA A 332 -20.69 13.43 -5.73
N LEU A 333 -19.47 14.00 -5.82
CA LEU A 333 -19.28 15.44 -5.99
C LEU A 333 -19.80 15.86 -7.38
N GLU A 334 -20.64 16.89 -7.42
CA GLU A 334 -21.19 17.43 -8.66
C GLU A 334 -20.66 18.85 -8.92
N GLN A 335 -20.35 19.13 -10.19
CA GLN A 335 -19.80 20.41 -10.66
C GLN A 335 -18.62 20.95 -9.84
N ASN A 336 -17.86 20.04 -9.19
CA ASN A 336 -16.77 20.36 -8.27
C ASN A 336 -17.15 21.34 -7.15
N THR A 337 -18.42 21.37 -6.73
CA THR A 337 -18.93 22.39 -5.80
C THR A 337 -19.79 21.82 -4.68
N TRP A 338 -20.68 20.85 -4.98
CA TRP A 338 -21.64 20.34 -4.01
C TRP A 338 -21.83 18.84 -4.08
N ARG A 339 -22.51 18.30 -3.05
CA ARG A 339 -22.99 16.92 -3.02
C ARG A 339 -24.45 16.87 -2.64
N TRP A 340 -25.21 16.00 -3.29
CA TRP A 340 -26.49 15.60 -2.79
C TRP A 340 -26.30 14.72 -1.54
N THR A 341 -27.17 14.93 -0.54
CA THR A 341 -27.27 14.01 0.59
C THR A 341 -28.38 12.99 0.37
N MET A 342 -28.33 11.90 1.14
CA MET A 342 -29.50 11.06 1.40
C MET A 342 -30.37 11.68 2.51
N GLY A 343 -31.49 11.05 2.87
CA GLY A 343 -32.34 11.50 3.98
C GLY A 343 -31.68 11.42 5.35
N LYS A 344 -30.60 10.60 5.47
CA LYS A 344 -29.74 10.54 6.65
C LYS A 344 -28.30 10.61 6.21
N PHE A 345 -27.53 11.52 6.79
CA PHE A 345 -26.11 11.67 6.47
C PHE A 345 -25.31 12.06 7.70
N THR A 346 -24.02 11.72 7.69
CA THR A 346 -23.14 11.85 8.86
C THR A 346 -21.81 12.42 8.44
N VAL A 347 -21.28 13.39 9.21
CA VAL A 347 -19.92 13.89 9.10
C VAL A 347 -19.18 13.79 10.44
N VAL A 348 -17.86 13.74 10.40
CA VAL A 348 -17.00 13.91 11.57
C VAL A 348 -16.28 15.24 11.44
N LEU A 349 -16.37 16.08 12.46
CA LEU A 349 -15.74 17.39 12.47
C LEU A 349 -14.77 17.53 13.66
N ARG A 350 -13.70 18.31 13.49
CA ARG A 350 -12.85 18.70 14.62
C ARG A 350 -13.60 19.67 15.52
N ALA A 351 -13.59 19.44 16.81
CA ALA A 351 -14.11 20.38 17.80
C ALA A 351 -13.36 21.71 17.70
N PRO A 352 -14.05 22.86 17.61
CA PRO A 352 -13.39 24.15 17.68
C PRO A 352 -12.67 24.35 19.01
N VAL A 353 -11.59 25.15 19.00
CA VAL A 353 -10.85 25.47 20.22
C VAL A 353 -11.78 26.13 21.25
N GLY A 354 -11.79 25.60 22.47
CA GLY A 354 -12.63 26.12 23.57
C GLY A 354 -14.09 25.64 23.56
N ALA A 355 -14.51 24.84 22.58
CA ALA A 355 -15.87 24.31 22.48
C ALA A 355 -16.28 23.42 23.68
N ASP A 356 -15.32 22.77 24.31
CA ASP A 356 -15.49 22.00 25.56
C ASP A 356 -15.94 22.86 26.76
N ARG A 357 -15.76 24.17 26.69
CA ARG A 357 -16.16 25.15 27.73
C ARG A 357 -17.33 25.99 27.31
N SER A 358 -17.33 26.52 26.09
CA SER A 358 -18.34 27.48 25.62
C SER A 358 -19.42 26.90 24.70
N GLY A 359 -19.27 25.65 24.26
CA GLY A 359 -20.06 25.11 23.18
C GLY A 359 -19.62 25.62 21.80
N ALA A 360 -20.43 25.36 20.79
CA ALA A 360 -20.18 25.81 19.42
C ALA A 360 -21.49 26.01 18.68
N SER A 361 -21.46 26.72 17.55
CA SER A 361 -22.58 26.80 16.58
C SER A 361 -22.35 25.83 15.44
N LEU A 362 -23.29 24.92 15.21
CA LEU A 362 -23.32 24.05 14.03
C LEU A 362 -23.96 24.81 12.87
N MET A 363 -23.34 24.73 11.69
CA MET A 363 -23.86 25.30 10.45
C MET A 363 -23.83 24.27 9.32
N LEU A 364 -24.97 24.14 8.60
CA LEU A 364 -25.08 23.38 7.38
C LEU A 364 -25.54 24.32 6.26
N ASN A 365 -24.68 24.58 5.29
CA ASN A 365 -25.01 25.39 4.12
C ASN A 365 -25.46 24.46 2.98
N PHE A 366 -26.68 24.73 2.46
CA PHE A 366 -27.25 23.88 1.43
C PHE A 366 -28.21 24.67 0.51
N VAL A 367 -28.58 24.06 -0.59
CA VAL A 367 -29.60 24.56 -1.51
C VAL A 367 -30.75 23.57 -1.53
N LEU A 368 -31.98 24.08 -1.50
CA LEU A 368 -33.21 23.35 -1.83
C LEU A 368 -33.62 23.68 -3.26
N PRO A 369 -33.41 22.77 -4.22
CA PRO A 369 -33.84 22.99 -5.60
C PRO A 369 -35.38 23.13 -5.71
N ASP A 370 -35.83 24.02 -6.57
CA ASP A 370 -37.26 24.27 -6.79
C ASP A 370 -38.04 22.98 -7.15
N GLY A 371 -37.52 22.17 -8.05
CA GLY A 371 -38.13 20.90 -8.44
C GLY A 371 -38.25 19.88 -7.30
N SER A 372 -37.34 19.88 -6.33
CA SER A 372 -37.44 19.05 -5.13
C SER A 372 -38.50 19.58 -4.18
N LEU A 373 -38.53 20.89 -3.96
CA LEU A 373 -39.43 21.52 -3.03
C LEU A 373 -40.90 21.49 -3.53
N GLN A 374 -41.13 21.57 -4.85
CA GLN A 374 -42.48 21.39 -5.45
C GLN A 374 -43.08 20.03 -5.06
N LYS A 375 -42.28 18.98 -4.95
CA LYS A 375 -42.72 17.63 -4.55
C LYS A 375 -42.85 17.48 -3.03
N LEU A 376 -41.87 17.98 -2.27
CA LEU A 376 -41.76 17.76 -0.82
C LEU A 376 -42.56 18.78 0.01
N LYS A 377 -42.86 19.97 -0.55
CA LYS A 377 -43.51 21.14 0.06
C LYS A 377 -42.67 21.80 1.17
N SER A 378 -42.03 21.05 2.01
CA SER A 378 -41.12 21.50 3.05
C SER A 378 -40.18 20.35 3.44
N VAL A 379 -39.03 20.69 4.00
CA VAL A 379 -38.08 19.73 4.56
C VAL A 379 -37.67 20.19 5.95
N THR A 380 -37.79 19.31 6.94
CA THR A 380 -37.27 19.54 8.31
C THR A 380 -35.89 18.94 8.43
N VAL A 381 -34.88 19.76 8.77
CA VAL A 381 -33.53 19.33 9.08
C VAL A 381 -33.40 19.16 10.58
N SER A 382 -32.98 17.98 11.02
CA SER A 382 -32.66 17.67 12.41
C SER A 382 -31.22 17.25 12.51
N ALA A 383 -30.51 17.57 13.60
CA ALA A 383 -29.16 17.18 13.82
C ALA A 383 -28.89 16.67 15.25
N GLN A 384 -27.84 15.86 15.40
CA GLN A 384 -27.26 15.47 16.69
C GLN A 384 -25.73 15.59 16.60
N VAL A 385 -25.11 16.05 17.68
CA VAL A 385 -23.64 16.11 17.81
C VAL A 385 -23.22 15.26 19.00
N ASP A 386 -22.53 14.13 18.73
CA ASP A 386 -22.17 13.10 19.72
C ASP A 386 -23.37 12.75 20.66
N GLY A 387 -24.57 12.61 20.08
CA GLY A 387 -25.80 12.29 20.79
C GLY A 387 -26.54 13.48 21.40
N ALA A 388 -25.93 14.68 21.48
CA ALA A 388 -26.62 15.91 21.88
C ALA A 388 -27.56 16.35 20.75
N ARG A 389 -28.88 16.42 21.02
CA ARG A 389 -29.89 16.83 20.05
C ARG A 389 -29.82 18.33 19.81
N ILE A 390 -29.89 18.73 18.56
CA ILE A 390 -29.92 20.11 18.11
C ILE A 390 -31.35 20.42 17.64
N ALA A 391 -31.84 21.64 17.87
CA ALA A 391 -33.17 22.04 17.51
C ALA A 391 -33.44 21.86 16.00
N PRO A 392 -34.54 21.21 15.60
CA PRO A 392 -34.87 21.06 14.21
C PRO A 392 -35.35 22.39 13.61
N GLU A 393 -35.18 22.55 12.28
CA GLU A 393 -35.59 23.73 11.54
C GLU A 393 -36.32 23.30 10.24
N ILE A 394 -37.39 24.02 9.87
CA ILE A 394 -38.21 23.73 8.70
C ILE A 394 -37.88 24.72 7.59
N PHE A 395 -37.67 24.20 6.39
CA PHE A 395 -37.38 24.99 5.18
C PHE A 395 -38.48 24.75 4.14
N SER A 396 -39.12 25.81 3.67
CA SER A 396 -40.27 25.77 2.76
C SER A 396 -40.15 26.68 1.55
N THR A 397 -39.00 27.30 1.35
CA THR A 397 -38.67 28.14 0.17
C THR A 397 -37.56 27.54 -0.65
N PRO A 398 -37.55 27.69 -1.99
CA PRO A 398 -36.40 27.24 -2.81
C PRO A 398 -35.20 28.16 -2.64
N GLY A 399 -34.01 27.65 -2.99
CA GLY A 399 -32.79 28.42 -2.99
C GLY A 399 -31.80 28.06 -1.86
N PRO A 400 -30.82 28.94 -1.60
CA PRO A 400 -29.80 28.71 -0.59
C PRO A 400 -30.33 28.93 0.83
N HIS A 401 -29.92 28.02 1.72
CA HIS A 401 -30.30 28.04 3.14
C HIS A 401 -29.12 27.72 4.03
N VAL A 402 -29.23 28.10 5.30
CA VAL A 402 -28.27 27.73 6.36
C VAL A 402 -29.07 27.21 7.56
N TYR A 403 -28.96 25.91 7.81
CA TYR A 403 -29.42 25.36 9.09
C TYR A 403 -28.42 25.76 10.18
N ARG A 404 -28.89 26.30 11.29
CA ARG A 404 -28.07 26.71 12.43
C ARG A 404 -28.55 26.06 13.70
N GLY A 405 -27.59 25.61 14.53
CA GLY A 405 -27.95 25.03 15.80
C GLY A 405 -26.87 25.21 16.86
N GLU A 406 -27.32 25.40 18.08
CA GLU A 406 -26.43 25.56 19.24
C GLU A 406 -26.04 24.21 19.81
N VAL A 407 -24.74 23.95 19.85
CA VAL A 407 -24.15 22.70 20.38
C VAL A 407 -23.64 22.98 21.79
N PRO A 408 -24.15 22.26 22.82
CA PRO A 408 -23.70 22.47 24.19
C PRO A 408 -22.26 21.99 24.39
N ALA A 409 -21.54 22.61 25.32
CA ALA A 409 -20.16 22.24 25.66
C ALA A 409 -20.01 20.75 26.03
N SER A 410 -21.04 20.15 26.63
CA SER A 410 -21.07 18.73 27.02
C SER A 410 -20.97 17.74 25.85
N ALA A 411 -21.21 18.20 24.60
CA ALA A 411 -21.02 17.38 23.39
C ALA A 411 -19.53 17.23 23.00
N PHE A 412 -18.68 18.13 23.48
CA PHE A 412 -17.25 18.16 23.08
C PHE A 412 -16.35 17.46 24.08
N LYS A 413 -16.56 16.14 24.26
CA LYS A 413 -15.71 15.28 25.12
C LYS A 413 -14.44 14.81 24.42
N LYS A 414 -14.37 14.95 23.10
CA LYS A 414 -13.28 14.52 22.23
C LYS A 414 -12.94 15.61 21.22
N ASN A 415 -11.74 15.56 20.67
CA ASN A 415 -11.32 16.48 19.61
C ASN A 415 -12.05 16.29 18.28
N LEU A 416 -12.60 15.10 18.04
CA LEU A 416 -13.43 14.81 16.88
C LEU A 416 -14.82 14.45 17.37
N VAL A 417 -15.83 15.06 16.76
CA VAL A 417 -17.24 14.84 17.07
C VAL A 417 -18.01 14.38 15.83
N THR A 418 -18.94 13.47 16.05
CA THR A 418 -19.82 12.98 15.00
C THR A 418 -21.07 13.87 14.92
N VAL A 419 -21.39 14.34 13.73
CA VAL A 419 -22.61 15.11 13.46
C VAL A 419 -23.51 14.28 12.55
N ASP A 420 -24.63 13.81 13.11
CA ASP A 420 -25.65 13.07 12.40
C ASP A 420 -26.78 14.01 12.01
N PHE A 421 -27.14 14.03 10.74
CA PHE A 421 -28.31 14.77 10.20
C PHE A 421 -29.40 13.80 9.77
N SER A 422 -30.64 14.23 9.91
CA SER A 422 -31.78 13.53 9.37
C SER A 422 -32.81 14.50 8.80
N LEU A 423 -33.42 14.14 7.68
CA LEU A 423 -34.47 14.85 7.01
C LEU A 423 -35.79 14.09 7.24
N ASP A 424 -36.89 14.84 7.47
CA ASP A 424 -38.24 14.23 7.54
C ASP A 424 -38.75 13.79 6.16
N LYS A 425 -38.26 14.45 5.09
CA LYS A 425 -38.65 14.18 3.71
C LYS A 425 -37.44 14.31 2.77
N PHE A 426 -37.41 13.46 1.76
CA PHE A 426 -36.41 13.44 0.69
C PHE A 426 -37.02 12.75 -0.54
N LEU A 427 -36.37 12.89 -1.71
CA LEU A 427 -36.81 12.20 -2.92
C LEU A 427 -36.21 10.79 -2.94
N PRO A 428 -37.03 9.72 -3.00
CA PRO A 428 -36.50 8.36 -3.12
C PRO A 428 -35.91 8.12 -4.51
N ALA A 429 -35.09 7.07 -4.64
CA ALA A 429 -34.61 6.60 -5.93
C ALA A 429 -35.80 6.31 -6.89
N SER A 430 -35.62 6.64 -8.17
CA SER A 430 -36.63 6.49 -9.22
C SER A 430 -35.98 5.93 -10.51
N GLU A 431 -36.82 5.61 -11.52
CA GLU A 431 -36.31 5.15 -12.82
C GLU A 431 -35.41 6.17 -13.53
N GLY A 432 -35.60 7.46 -13.26
CA GLY A 432 -34.81 8.56 -13.88
C GLY A 432 -33.56 8.96 -13.08
N ASP A 433 -33.51 8.65 -11.78
CA ASP A 433 -32.34 8.86 -10.92
C ASP A 433 -32.33 7.81 -9.81
N HIS A 434 -31.42 6.90 -9.88
CA HIS A 434 -31.27 5.77 -8.95
C HIS A 434 -30.77 6.17 -7.56
N ARG A 435 -30.57 7.45 -7.29
CA ARG A 435 -30.08 8.00 -6.03
C ARG A 435 -31.24 8.48 -5.16
N GLU A 436 -31.06 8.34 -3.85
CA GLU A 436 -31.85 9.08 -2.87
C GLU A 436 -31.34 10.53 -2.82
N LEU A 437 -32.21 11.51 -2.93
CA LEU A 437 -31.84 12.92 -3.00
C LEU A 437 -32.48 13.72 -1.87
N GLY A 438 -31.67 14.19 -0.92
CA GLY A 438 -32.07 15.04 0.20
C GLY A 438 -31.79 16.52 -0.07
N LEU A 439 -30.66 17.03 0.42
CA LEU A 439 -30.21 18.41 0.27
C LEU A 439 -28.98 18.48 -0.69
N VAL A 440 -28.85 19.62 -1.37
CA VAL A 440 -27.62 19.97 -2.10
C VAL A 440 -26.72 20.73 -1.15
N VAL A 441 -25.79 20.01 -0.51
CA VAL A 441 -24.89 20.59 0.52
C VAL A 441 -23.63 21.15 -0.12
N THR A 442 -23.23 22.35 0.34
CA THR A 442 -21.98 23.02 -0.05
C THR A 442 -20.94 23.01 1.07
N SER A 443 -21.37 23.10 2.33
CA SER A 443 -20.46 23.01 3.49
C SER A 443 -21.17 22.63 4.79
N VAL A 444 -20.39 22.05 5.71
CA VAL A 444 -20.79 21.76 7.10
C VAL A 444 -19.69 22.25 8.03
N GLY A 445 -20.05 22.87 9.14
CA GLY A 445 -19.03 23.34 10.08
C GLY A 445 -19.51 23.57 11.49
N LEU A 446 -18.54 23.56 12.41
CA LEU A 446 -18.66 23.98 13.80
C LEU A 446 -17.81 25.26 13.98
N GLN A 447 -18.41 26.29 14.55
CA GLN A 447 -17.73 27.55 14.89
C GLN A 447 -17.73 27.75 16.40
N SER A 448 -16.59 28.19 16.95
CA SER A 448 -16.52 28.60 18.37
C SER A 448 -17.47 29.76 18.63
N LYS A 449 -18.04 29.79 19.83
CA LYS A 449 -18.79 30.93 20.35
C LYS A 449 -17.87 32.04 20.78
#